data_b7836207d55337cccfd907678e5cb423
#
_entry.id   b7836207d55337cccfd907678e5cb423
#
_cell.length_a   1.000
_cell.length_b   1.000
_cell.length_c   1.000
_cell.angle_alpha   90.00
_cell.angle_beta   90.00
_cell.angle_gamma   90.00
#
_symmetry.space_group_name_H-M   'P 1'
#
loop_
_entity.id
_entity.type
_entity.pdbx_description
1 polymer ?
#
loop_
_entity_poly.entity_id
_entity_poly.type
_entity_poly.pdbx_seq_one_letter_code
_entity_poly.pdbx_strand_id
1 'polypeptide(L)'
;MPAKIGAAPKAADETSVDRRIDAYDWNAIGNDLDGFGCAVLPRLLSADECDDVAALYPHQEHFRSHVHMARHGFGKGEYRYFKYPLPALVAEMRTALYSRAAAFANAWNERMNIATRYPKTHGEYLKICHKAGQTRSTPLLLQYGAGDFNCLHQDLYGDLAFPLQVTVLLSAPGRDFAGGEFVLTEQRPRMQSRVEVVPLQQGDAVLFAVHNRPVQGTKGPYRVNLRHGVSRLRSGRRHTLGIIFHDAR
;
A
#
# COMPACT_ATOMS: atom_id res chain seq x y z
N MET A 1 -4.84 -10.21 20.75
CA MET A 1 -3.43 -9.89 20.96
C MET A 1 -3.04 -8.93 19.85
N PRO A 2 -2.31 -7.84 20.11
CA PRO A 2 -1.85 -6.96 19.05
C PRO A 2 -0.91 -7.74 18.11
N ALA A 3 -0.94 -7.42 16.81
CA ALA A 3 -0.05 -8.00 15.81
C ALA A 3 1.40 -7.89 16.31
N LYS A 4 2.13 -9.01 16.35
CA LYS A 4 3.56 -8.98 16.70
C LYS A 4 4.28 -8.22 15.58
N ILE A 5 4.94 -7.14 15.94
CA ILE A 5 5.86 -6.43 15.04
C ILE A 5 6.95 -7.42 14.66
N GLY A 6 7.00 -7.80 13.37
CA GLY A 6 8.06 -8.66 12.84
C GLY A 6 9.44 -8.10 13.22
N ALA A 7 10.39 -8.97 13.52
CA ALA A 7 11.73 -8.56 13.96
C ALA A 7 12.36 -7.63 12.90
N ALA A 8 12.65 -6.39 13.31
CA ALA A 8 13.28 -5.41 12.46
C ALA A 8 14.69 -5.85 12.07
N PRO A 9 15.14 -5.64 10.82
CA PRO A 9 16.52 -5.85 10.43
C PRO A 9 17.45 -4.92 11.24
N LYS A 10 18.64 -5.42 11.59
CA LYS A 10 19.66 -4.64 12.30
C LYS A 10 20.11 -3.47 11.44
N ALA A 11 20.19 -2.28 12.05
CA ALA A 11 20.71 -1.00 11.58
C ALA A 11 20.52 -0.69 10.08
N ALA A 12 19.78 0.40 9.78
CA ALA A 12 19.70 0.99 8.45
C ALA A 12 21.09 1.53 8.06
N ASP A 13 21.90 0.71 7.43
CA ASP A 13 23.15 1.09 6.82
C ASP A 13 22.95 0.97 5.30
N GLU A 14 23.28 1.99 4.53
CA GLU A 14 23.51 2.18 3.09
C GLU A 14 23.14 1.05 2.08
N THR A 15 22.26 0.12 2.44
CA THR A 15 21.82 -0.96 1.56
C THR A 15 20.66 -0.48 0.68
N SER A 16 20.73 -0.75 -0.62
CA SER A 16 19.65 -0.49 -1.58
C SER A 16 18.31 -0.99 -1.02
N VAL A 17 17.21 -0.35 -1.39
CA VAL A 17 15.86 -0.73 -0.93
C VAL A 17 15.54 -2.19 -1.27
N ASP A 18 16.06 -2.72 -2.37
CA ASP A 18 15.96 -4.14 -2.74
C ASP A 18 16.50 -5.07 -1.65
N ARG A 19 17.70 -4.78 -1.11
CA ARG A 19 18.30 -5.61 -0.05
C ARG A 19 17.49 -5.54 1.25
N ARG A 20 16.95 -4.37 1.58
CA ARG A 20 16.05 -4.22 2.75
C ARG A 20 14.79 -5.06 2.58
N ILE A 21 14.20 -5.05 1.37
CA ILE A 21 13.03 -5.86 1.03
C ILE A 21 13.34 -7.35 1.11
N ASP A 22 14.51 -7.78 0.63
CA ASP A 22 14.93 -9.16 0.67
C ASP A 22 15.22 -9.67 2.09
N ALA A 23 15.61 -8.79 3.00
CA ALA A 23 15.95 -9.13 4.39
C ALA A 23 14.73 -9.38 5.30
N TYR A 24 13.50 -9.07 4.87
CA TYR A 24 12.32 -9.34 5.68
C TYR A 24 11.99 -10.83 5.77
N ASP A 25 11.43 -11.24 6.91
CA ASP A 25 10.82 -12.58 7.05
C ASP A 25 9.48 -12.64 6.30
N TRP A 26 9.55 -13.03 5.03
CA TRP A 26 8.38 -13.13 4.16
C TRP A 26 7.39 -14.22 4.58
N ASN A 27 7.82 -15.19 5.41
CA ASN A 27 6.88 -16.16 5.99
C ASN A 27 6.04 -15.53 7.09
N ALA A 28 6.66 -14.74 7.97
CA ALA A 28 5.93 -13.97 8.99
C ALA A 28 4.96 -12.96 8.34
N ILE A 29 5.42 -12.23 7.31
CA ILE A 29 4.59 -11.31 6.52
C ILE A 29 3.39 -12.04 5.89
N GLY A 30 3.61 -13.21 5.31
CA GLY A 30 2.54 -14.04 4.74
C GLY A 30 1.50 -14.45 5.78
N ASN A 31 1.94 -14.84 6.99
CA ASN A 31 1.04 -15.17 8.09
C ASN A 31 0.18 -13.96 8.54
N ASP A 32 0.77 -12.77 8.60
CA ASP A 32 0.05 -11.54 8.94
C ASP A 32 -0.95 -11.16 7.85
N LEU A 33 -0.56 -11.24 6.57
CA LEU A 33 -1.46 -11.04 5.44
C LEU A 33 -2.66 -12.01 5.48
N ASP A 34 -2.41 -13.29 5.75
CA ASP A 34 -3.45 -14.30 5.86
C ASP A 34 -4.33 -14.12 7.12
N GLY A 35 -3.76 -13.61 8.21
CA GLY A 35 -4.47 -13.40 9.47
C GLY A 35 -5.29 -12.11 9.50
N PHE A 36 -4.70 -11.01 9.05
CA PHE A 36 -5.20 -9.65 9.24
C PHE A 36 -5.54 -8.93 7.94
N GLY A 37 -5.06 -9.41 6.79
CA GLY A 37 -5.19 -8.73 5.50
C GLY A 37 -4.15 -7.63 5.28
N CYS A 38 -3.22 -7.45 6.21
CA CYS A 38 -2.10 -6.52 6.13
C CYS A 38 -0.90 -7.04 6.91
N ALA A 39 0.29 -6.56 6.54
CA ALA A 39 1.53 -6.81 7.24
C ALA A 39 2.40 -5.56 7.22
N VAL A 40 3.06 -5.24 8.34
CA VAL A 40 3.98 -4.10 8.44
C VAL A 40 5.37 -4.52 7.99
N LEU A 41 5.98 -3.68 7.17
CA LEU A 41 7.39 -3.73 6.75
C LEU A 41 8.13 -2.61 7.49
N PRO A 42 8.70 -2.88 8.67
CA PRO A 42 9.26 -1.82 9.51
C PRO A 42 10.54 -1.24 8.91
N ARG A 43 10.66 0.09 8.93
CA ARG A 43 11.84 0.83 8.46
C ARG A 43 12.25 0.47 7.01
N LEU A 44 11.26 0.39 6.11
CA LEU A 44 11.51 0.19 4.68
C LEU A 44 12.30 1.36 4.10
N LEU A 45 12.01 2.58 4.53
CA LEU A 45 12.76 3.78 4.18
C LEU A 45 13.45 4.37 5.42
N SER A 46 14.61 5.02 5.21
CA SER A 46 15.23 5.87 6.21
C SER A 46 14.46 7.18 6.38
N ALA A 47 14.74 7.94 7.44
CA ALA A 47 14.13 9.25 7.65
C ALA A 47 14.48 10.21 6.49
N ASP A 48 15.74 10.22 6.05
CA ASP A 48 16.20 11.08 4.96
C ASP A 48 15.49 10.71 3.63
N GLU A 49 15.37 9.42 3.31
CA GLU A 49 14.60 8.97 2.14
C GLU A 49 13.12 9.37 2.22
N CYS A 50 12.54 9.34 3.41
CA CYS A 50 11.16 9.79 3.62
C CYS A 50 11.03 11.29 3.36
N ASP A 51 11.95 12.08 3.89
CA ASP A 51 11.96 13.54 3.74
C ASP A 51 12.19 13.93 2.27
N ASP A 52 13.11 13.27 1.56
CA ASP A 52 13.38 13.47 0.14
C ASP A 52 12.14 13.16 -0.72
N VAL A 53 11.44 12.05 -0.47
CA VAL A 53 10.21 11.71 -1.19
C VAL A 53 9.09 12.71 -0.88
N ALA A 54 8.91 13.09 0.38
CA ALA A 54 7.89 14.06 0.78
C ALA A 54 8.15 15.44 0.16
N ALA A 55 9.43 15.84 0.04
CA ALA A 55 9.85 17.10 -0.59
C ALA A 55 9.49 17.19 -2.09
N LEU A 56 9.22 16.06 -2.77
CA LEU A 56 8.74 16.09 -4.15
C LEU A 56 7.32 16.66 -4.29
N TYR A 57 6.52 16.70 -3.20
CA TYR A 57 5.11 17.04 -3.30
C TYR A 57 4.82 18.40 -3.97
N PRO A 58 5.52 19.50 -3.72
CA PRO A 58 5.27 20.79 -4.40
C PRO A 58 5.72 20.81 -5.86
N HIS A 59 6.57 19.88 -6.29
CA HIS A 59 7.23 19.88 -7.61
C HIS A 59 6.34 19.24 -8.67
N GLN A 60 5.48 20.04 -9.33
CA GLN A 60 4.46 19.59 -10.27
C GLN A 60 5.00 18.77 -11.44
N GLU A 61 6.24 18.98 -11.83
CA GLU A 61 6.93 18.30 -12.92
C GLU A 61 7.07 16.78 -12.72
N HIS A 62 6.95 16.29 -11.50
CA HIS A 62 6.99 14.84 -11.21
C HIS A 62 5.63 14.14 -11.38
N PHE A 63 4.55 14.89 -11.52
CA PHE A 63 3.21 14.34 -11.44
C PHE A 63 2.43 14.49 -12.75
N ARG A 64 1.54 13.51 -13.02
CA ARG A 64 0.60 13.56 -14.16
C ARG A 64 -0.76 14.13 -13.79
N SER A 65 -1.12 14.15 -12.52
CA SER A 65 -2.40 14.67 -12.05
C SER A 65 -2.36 15.03 -10.57
N HIS A 66 -3.23 15.96 -10.20
CA HIS A 66 -3.47 16.40 -8.84
C HIS A 66 -4.96 16.25 -8.52
N VAL A 67 -5.30 15.57 -7.45
CA VAL A 67 -6.66 15.26 -7.05
C VAL A 67 -6.93 15.83 -5.66
N HIS A 68 -7.99 16.64 -5.56
CA HIS A 68 -8.55 17.10 -4.29
C HIS A 68 -9.70 16.19 -3.89
N MET A 69 -9.53 15.39 -2.82
CA MET A 69 -10.46 14.32 -2.42
C MET A 69 -11.88 14.83 -2.19
N ALA A 70 -12.03 16.03 -1.62
CA ALA A 70 -13.34 16.63 -1.32
C ALA A 70 -14.23 16.83 -2.57
N ARG A 71 -13.61 17.00 -3.75
CA ARG A 71 -14.37 17.18 -5.01
C ARG A 71 -15.02 15.88 -5.51
N HIS A 72 -14.60 14.75 -4.99
CA HIS A 72 -15.01 13.41 -5.44
C HIS A 72 -15.71 12.60 -4.34
N GLY A 73 -15.90 13.16 -3.15
CA GLY A 73 -16.46 12.44 -2.02
C GLY A 73 -15.52 11.38 -1.42
N PHE A 74 -14.22 11.46 -1.71
CA PHE A 74 -13.21 10.49 -1.22
C PHE A 74 -12.74 10.78 0.22
N GLY A 75 -13.15 11.90 0.79
CA GLY A 75 -12.73 12.43 2.08
C GLY A 75 -12.23 13.86 1.94
N LYS A 76 -11.21 14.23 2.72
CA LYS A 76 -10.48 15.49 2.64
C LYS A 76 -8.99 15.20 2.57
N GLY A 77 -8.25 16.12 1.96
CA GLY A 77 -6.83 15.97 1.64
C GLY A 77 -6.64 15.92 0.13
N GLU A 78 -5.44 15.68 -0.26
CA GLU A 78 -5.07 15.70 -1.67
C GLU A 78 -3.99 14.68 -1.98
N TYR A 79 -3.91 14.28 -3.25
CA TYR A 79 -2.86 13.40 -3.72
C TYR A 79 -2.49 13.70 -5.17
N ARG A 80 -1.27 13.27 -5.53
CA ARG A 80 -0.70 13.44 -6.85
C ARG A 80 -0.17 12.11 -7.37
N TYR A 81 -0.62 11.70 -8.56
CA TYR A 81 -0.05 10.54 -9.24
C TYR A 81 1.25 10.92 -9.93
N PHE A 82 2.32 10.18 -9.68
CA PHE A 82 3.56 10.34 -10.43
C PHE A 82 3.35 10.08 -11.92
N LYS A 83 4.13 10.76 -12.77
CA LYS A 83 4.24 10.43 -14.19
C LYS A 83 5.49 9.57 -14.44
N TYR A 84 5.55 8.94 -15.59
CA TYR A 84 6.79 8.32 -16.06
C TYR A 84 7.77 9.37 -16.64
N PRO A 85 9.10 9.19 -16.44
CA PRO A 85 9.73 8.19 -15.58
C PRO A 85 9.45 8.47 -14.10
N LEU A 86 9.26 7.39 -13.31
CA LEU A 86 9.11 7.50 -11.86
C LEU A 86 10.43 7.96 -11.21
N PRO A 87 10.38 8.64 -10.04
CA PRO A 87 11.59 8.81 -9.21
C PRO A 87 12.26 7.46 -8.95
N ALA A 88 13.60 7.43 -8.96
CA ALA A 88 14.37 6.18 -8.92
C ALA A 88 13.97 5.27 -7.75
N LEU A 89 13.91 5.81 -6.53
CA LEU A 89 13.53 5.07 -5.33
C LEU A 89 12.11 4.48 -5.42
N VAL A 90 11.15 5.23 -6.00
CA VAL A 90 9.77 4.76 -6.20
C VAL A 90 9.71 3.62 -7.21
N ALA A 91 10.47 3.72 -8.29
CA ALA A 91 10.56 2.68 -9.32
C ALA A 91 11.19 1.38 -8.77
N GLU A 92 12.27 1.51 -8.01
CA GLU A 92 12.97 0.40 -7.37
C GLU A 92 12.04 -0.32 -6.37
N MET A 93 11.44 0.41 -5.42
CA MET A 93 10.47 -0.17 -4.48
C MET A 93 9.31 -0.88 -5.18
N ARG A 94 8.74 -0.25 -6.21
CA ARG A 94 7.61 -0.83 -6.96
C ARG A 94 7.98 -2.17 -7.59
N THR A 95 9.18 -2.26 -8.13
CA THR A 95 9.68 -3.47 -8.79
C THR A 95 10.01 -4.57 -7.79
N ALA A 96 10.75 -4.24 -6.73
CA ALA A 96 11.18 -5.21 -5.72
C ALA A 96 10.01 -5.78 -4.91
N LEU A 97 9.13 -4.93 -4.42
CA LEU A 97 7.94 -5.34 -3.67
C LEU A 97 6.98 -6.19 -4.49
N TYR A 98 6.86 -5.90 -5.81
CA TYR A 98 5.98 -6.67 -6.68
C TYR A 98 6.34 -8.15 -6.70
N SER A 99 7.60 -8.52 -6.83
CA SER A 99 8.03 -9.91 -6.94
C SER A 99 7.63 -10.73 -5.71
N ARG A 100 7.66 -10.13 -4.55
CA ARG A 100 7.21 -10.72 -3.27
C ARG A 100 5.69 -10.77 -3.18
N ALA A 101 5.02 -9.66 -3.48
CA ALA A 101 3.56 -9.56 -3.47
C ALA A 101 2.89 -10.51 -4.47
N ALA A 102 3.49 -10.74 -5.64
CA ALA A 102 2.94 -11.64 -6.67
C ALA A 102 2.81 -13.08 -6.20
N ALA A 103 3.72 -13.56 -5.36
CA ALA A 103 3.64 -14.89 -4.77
C ALA A 103 2.39 -15.04 -3.90
N PHE A 104 2.14 -14.07 -3.00
CA PHE A 104 0.93 -14.06 -2.15
C PHE A 104 -0.35 -13.89 -2.97
N ALA A 105 -0.33 -12.99 -3.94
CA ALA A 105 -1.47 -12.76 -4.84
C ALA A 105 -1.87 -14.03 -5.59
N ASN A 106 -0.89 -14.80 -6.09
CA ASN A 106 -1.14 -16.06 -6.79
C ASN A 106 -1.66 -17.15 -5.85
N ALA A 107 -1.09 -17.29 -4.65
CA ALA A 107 -1.57 -18.23 -3.63
C ALA A 107 -2.99 -17.90 -3.18
N TRP A 108 -3.33 -16.61 -3.03
CA TRP A 108 -4.69 -16.18 -2.71
C TRP A 108 -5.67 -16.48 -3.83
N ASN A 109 -5.29 -16.18 -5.08
CA ASN A 109 -6.14 -16.49 -6.23
C ASN A 109 -6.43 -17.98 -6.34
N GLU A 110 -5.43 -18.84 -6.10
CA GLU A 110 -5.62 -20.27 -6.07
C GLU A 110 -6.63 -20.69 -5.00
N ARG A 111 -6.46 -20.23 -3.76
CA ARG A 111 -7.38 -20.52 -2.64
C ARG A 111 -8.79 -19.98 -2.88
N MET A 112 -8.95 -18.92 -3.67
CA MET A 112 -10.24 -18.33 -4.02
C MET A 112 -10.84 -18.87 -5.34
N ASN A 113 -10.21 -19.86 -5.99
CA ASN A 113 -10.58 -20.38 -7.31
C ASN A 113 -10.65 -19.28 -8.38
N ILE A 114 -9.72 -18.33 -8.36
CA ILE A 114 -9.56 -17.30 -9.38
C ILE A 114 -8.48 -17.77 -10.36
N ALA A 115 -8.81 -17.79 -11.66
CA ALA A 115 -7.91 -18.30 -12.70
C ALA A 115 -6.70 -17.37 -12.96
N THR A 116 -6.81 -16.07 -12.66
CA THR A 116 -5.74 -15.09 -12.88
C THR A 116 -4.46 -15.49 -12.15
N ARG A 117 -3.33 -15.48 -12.89
CA ARG A 117 -1.99 -15.65 -12.33
C ARG A 117 -1.13 -14.47 -12.75
N TYR A 118 -0.46 -13.88 -11.78
CA TYR A 118 0.43 -12.76 -11.96
C TYR A 118 1.84 -13.27 -12.32
N PRO A 119 2.53 -12.68 -13.31
CA PRO A 119 3.89 -13.07 -13.67
C PRO A 119 4.88 -12.79 -12.53
N LYS A 120 6.05 -13.41 -12.60
CA LYS A 120 7.08 -13.27 -11.57
C LYS A 120 7.68 -11.87 -11.48
N THR A 121 7.81 -11.17 -12.63
CA THR A 121 8.44 -9.86 -12.68
C THR A 121 7.43 -8.75 -12.93
N HIS A 122 7.67 -7.59 -12.31
CA HIS A 122 6.83 -6.40 -12.49
C HIS A 122 6.78 -5.94 -13.96
N GLY A 123 7.93 -6.01 -14.66
CA GLY A 123 8.00 -5.63 -16.07
C GLY A 123 7.11 -6.47 -16.98
N GLU A 124 6.99 -7.78 -16.72
CA GLU A 124 6.04 -8.64 -17.44
C GLU A 124 4.59 -8.26 -17.14
N TYR A 125 4.29 -7.96 -15.88
CA TYR A 125 2.95 -7.55 -15.49
C TYR A 125 2.55 -6.20 -16.12
N LEU A 126 3.46 -5.22 -16.12
CA LEU A 126 3.22 -3.94 -16.78
C LEU A 126 2.99 -4.10 -18.29
N LYS A 127 3.70 -5.01 -18.97
CA LYS A 127 3.43 -5.32 -20.39
C LYS A 127 1.99 -5.83 -20.60
N ILE A 128 1.48 -6.65 -19.70
CA ILE A 128 0.08 -7.11 -19.73
C ILE A 128 -0.88 -5.94 -19.52
N CYS A 129 -0.63 -5.07 -18.52
CA CYS A 129 -1.42 -3.88 -18.27
C CYS A 129 -1.43 -2.95 -19.50
N HIS A 130 -0.27 -2.68 -20.08
CA HIS A 130 -0.14 -1.78 -21.24
C HIS A 130 -0.85 -2.34 -22.47
N LYS A 131 -0.78 -3.65 -22.72
CA LYS A 131 -1.52 -4.31 -23.80
C LYS A 131 -3.04 -4.18 -23.63
N ALA A 132 -3.52 -4.07 -22.38
CA ALA A 132 -4.94 -3.84 -22.08
C ALA A 132 -5.33 -2.35 -22.06
N GLY A 133 -4.42 -1.45 -22.45
CA GLY A 133 -4.64 0.00 -22.46
C GLY A 133 -4.47 0.69 -21.10
N GLN A 134 -3.98 -0.01 -20.08
CA GLN A 134 -3.64 0.54 -18.78
C GLN A 134 -2.18 1.00 -18.78
N THR A 135 -1.93 2.25 -19.18
CA THR A 135 -0.57 2.80 -19.43
C THR A 135 -0.20 3.95 -18.50
N ARG A 136 -1.14 4.45 -17.70
CA ARG A 136 -0.90 5.57 -16.79
C ARG A 136 -0.34 5.08 -15.46
N SER A 137 0.81 5.59 -15.05
CA SER A 137 1.44 5.20 -13.78
C SER A 137 0.54 5.50 -12.58
N THR A 138 0.56 4.63 -11.58
CA THR A 138 -0.34 4.68 -10.43
C THR A 138 0.34 4.94 -9.07
N PRO A 139 1.65 4.87 -8.90
CA PRO A 139 2.25 5.35 -7.65
C PRO A 139 1.86 6.80 -7.39
N LEU A 140 1.57 7.12 -6.11
CA LEU A 140 1.03 8.41 -5.75
C LEU A 140 1.60 8.91 -4.42
N LEU A 141 1.70 10.22 -4.32
CA LEU A 141 2.09 10.90 -3.10
C LEU A 141 0.88 11.62 -2.53
N LEU A 142 0.52 11.32 -1.26
CA LEU A 142 -0.65 11.86 -0.58
C LEU A 142 -0.21 12.86 0.48
N GLN A 143 -0.99 13.95 0.63
CA GLN A 143 -0.81 14.96 1.65
C GLN A 143 -2.12 15.19 2.40
N TYR A 144 -2.02 15.22 3.72
CA TYR A 144 -3.13 15.53 4.62
C TYR A 144 -2.72 16.63 5.60
N GLY A 145 -3.63 17.57 5.85
CA GLY A 145 -3.54 18.58 6.90
C GLY A 145 -4.50 18.31 8.06
N ALA A 146 -4.51 19.17 9.07
CA ALA A 146 -5.43 19.05 10.20
C ALA A 146 -6.90 19.05 9.74
N GLY A 147 -7.67 18.06 10.19
CA GLY A 147 -9.07 17.84 9.81
C GLY A 147 -9.26 16.96 8.58
N ASP A 148 -8.21 16.62 7.84
CA ASP A 148 -8.27 15.76 6.67
C ASP A 148 -8.37 14.27 7.05
N PHE A 149 -8.93 13.48 6.15
CA PHE A 149 -9.12 12.04 6.27
C PHE A 149 -9.34 11.40 4.89
N ASN A 150 -9.19 10.09 4.80
CA ASN A 150 -9.58 9.34 3.59
C ASN A 150 -10.67 8.35 3.93
N CYS A 151 -11.80 8.42 3.19
CA CYS A 151 -12.90 7.49 3.35
C CYS A 151 -12.47 6.06 3.05
N LEU A 152 -13.15 5.08 3.65
CA LEU A 152 -12.91 3.66 3.38
C LEU A 152 -13.23 3.33 1.92
N HIS A 153 -12.23 2.88 1.18
CA HIS A 153 -12.31 2.62 -0.26
C HIS A 153 -11.49 1.41 -0.69
N GLN A 154 -11.50 1.14 -1.98
CA GLN A 154 -10.73 0.10 -2.66
C GLN A 154 -10.14 0.71 -3.93
N ASP A 155 -8.83 0.52 -4.15
CA ASP A 155 -8.14 1.03 -5.34
C ASP A 155 -8.22 0.01 -6.49
N LEU A 156 -9.31 0.05 -7.22
CA LEU A 156 -9.58 -0.85 -8.36
C LEU A 156 -9.58 -0.04 -9.65
N TYR A 157 -8.40 0.16 -10.25
CA TYR A 157 -8.22 0.98 -11.46
C TYR A 157 -8.09 0.11 -12.71
N GLY A 158 -9.15 0.04 -13.53
CA GLY A 158 -9.19 -0.76 -14.75
C GLY A 158 -9.52 -2.23 -14.50
N ASP A 159 -9.42 -3.04 -15.57
CA ASP A 159 -9.83 -4.45 -15.53
C ASP A 159 -8.75 -5.35 -14.92
N LEU A 160 -7.49 -4.88 -14.92
CA LEU A 160 -6.33 -5.61 -14.41
C LEU A 160 -5.86 -4.97 -13.11
N ALA A 161 -6.61 -5.18 -12.03
CA ALA A 161 -6.22 -4.72 -10.70
C ALA A 161 -5.38 -5.79 -9.99
N PHE A 162 -4.27 -5.36 -9.37
CA PHE A 162 -3.46 -6.23 -8.50
C PHE A 162 -4.08 -6.25 -7.10
N PRO A 163 -4.19 -7.41 -6.43
CA PRO A 163 -4.96 -7.52 -5.19
C PRO A 163 -4.28 -6.99 -3.93
N LEU A 164 -3.00 -6.66 -4.01
CA LEU A 164 -2.21 -6.12 -2.91
C LEU A 164 -1.64 -4.74 -3.28
N GLN A 165 -1.45 -3.90 -2.28
CA GLN A 165 -0.89 -2.55 -2.40
C GLN A 165 0.02 -2.27 -1.23
N VAL A 166 0.94 -1.33 -1.39
CA VAL A 166 1.81 -0.85 -0.31
C VAL A 166 1.59 0.63 -0.07
N THR A 167 1.58 1.03 1.20
CA THR A 167 1.65 2.43 1.61
C THR A 167 2.82 2.62 2.59
N VAL A 168 3.66 3.63 2.34
CA VAL A 168 4.77 4.02 3.21
C VAL A 168 4.41 5.31 3.94
N LEU A 169 4.58 5.35 5.26
CA LEU A 169 4.42 6.56 6.05
C LEU A 169 5.70 7.40 5.99
N LEU A 170 5.61 8.59 5.43
CA LEU A 170 6.76 9.49 5.24
C LEU A 170 6.94 10.49 6.39
N SER A 171 5.90 10.79 7.15
CA SER A 171 5.91 11.73 8.27
C SER A 171 6.03 11.02 9.61
N ALA A 172 6.65 11.64 10.61
CA ALA A 172 6.84 11.07 11.95
C ALA A 172 5.61 11.35 12.85
N PRO A 173 4.89 10.30 13.34
CA PRO A 173 3.82 10.47 14.31
C PRO A 173 4.31 11.15 15.58
N GLY A 174 3.51 12.07 16.13
CA GLY A 174 3.84 12.83 17.33
C GLY A 174 4.76 14.04 17.10
N ARG A 175 5.63 14.00 16.08
CA ARG A 175 6.47 15.14 15.67
C ARG A 175 5.78 16.00 14.60
N ASP A 176 5.38 15.38 13.51
CA ASP A 176 4.86 16.08 12.32
C ASP A 176 3.34 16.16 12.31
N PHE A 177 2.67 15.19 12.93
CA PHE A 177 1.21 15.09 12.97
C PHE A 177 0.69 14.23 14.13
N ALA A 178 -0.63 14.35 14.40
CA ALA A 178 -1.35 13.48 15.32
C ALA A 178 -2.69 13.04 14.69
N GLY A 179 -3.17 11.85 15.03
CA GLY A 179 -4.29 11.18 14.34
C GLY A 179 -3.84 10.63 12.99
N GLY A 180 -4.75 10.46 12.04
CA GLY A 180 -4.41 10.03 10.69
C GLY A 180 -3.89 8.60 10.61
N GLU A 181 -4.37 7.73 11.48
CA GLU A 181 -4.02 6.31 11.48
C GLU A 181 -4.44 5.64 10.16
N PHE A 182 -3.60 4.74 9.64
CA PHE A 182 -4.00 3.85 8.57
C PHE A 182 -4.93 2.78 9.13
N VAL A 183 -6.09 2.63 8.51
CA VAL A 183 -7.12 1.69 8.95
C VAL A 183 -7.56 0.77 7.82
N LEU A 184 -7.80 -0.50 8.16
CA LEU A 184 -8.51 -1.44 7.30
C LEU A 184 -9.82 -1.85 7.97
N THR A 185 -10.82 -2.14 7.15
CA THR A 185 -12.02 -2.85 7.60
C THR A 185 -12.13 -4.17 6.85
N GLU A 186 -12.50 -5.22 7.57
CA GLU A 186 -12.81 -6.53 7.02
C GLU A 186 -14.29 -6.83 7.23
N GLN A 187 -14.97 -7.12 6.13
CA GLN A 187 -16.37 -7.56 6.14
C GLN A 187 -16.45 -9.03 5.80
N ARG A 188 -16.91 -9.83 6.76
CA ARG A 188 -17.25 -11.25 6.58
C ARG A 188 -18.72 -11.40 6.23
N PRO A 189 -19.11 -12.42 5.43
CA PRO A 189 -20.51 -12.67 5.15
C PRO A 189 -21.33 -12.86 6.43
N ARG A 190 -22.43 -12.13 6.55
CA ARG A 190 -23.39 -12.20 7.68
C ARG A 190 -22.81 -11.85 9.06
N MET A 191 -21.72 -11.11 9.10
CA MET A 191 -21.08 -10.66 10.35
C MET A 191 -20.89 -9.14 10.32
N GLN A 192 -20.67 -8.56 11.49
CA GLN A 192 -20.26 -7.17 11.60
C GLN A 192 -18.83 -6.98 11.07
N SER A 193 -18.52 -5.77 10.59
CA SER A 193 -17.18 -5.42 10.12
C SER A 193 -16.20 -5.34 11.28
N ARG A 194 -15.00 -5.86 11.06
CA ARG A 194 -13.87 -5.68 11.96
C ARG A 194 -13.00 -4.53 11.45
N VAL A 195 -12.47 -3.72 12.37
CA VAL A 195 -11.48 -2.68 12.08
C VAL A 195 -10.12 -3.17 12.52
N GLU A 196 -9.12 -2.92 11.68
CA GLU A 196 -7.70 -3.04 12.01
C GLU A 196 -7.07 -1.66 11.92
N VAL A 197 -6.46 -1.18 13.01
CA VAL A 197 -5.68 0.05 13.05
C VAL A 197 -4.20 -0.33 12.99
N VAL A 198 -3.51 0.08 11.94
CA VAL A 198 -2.12 -0.29 11.71
C VAL A 198 -1.20 0.82 12.24
N PRO A 199 -0.48 0.57 13.35
CA PRO A 199 0.47 1.53 13.88
C PRO A 199 1.72 1.58 12.98
N LEU A 200 1.97 2.72 12.35
CA LEU A 200 3.15 2.96 11.52
C LEU A 200 4.02 4.05 12.13
N GLN A 201 5.32 3.90 12.03
CA GLN A 201 6.32 4.94 12.28
C GLN A 201 6.82 5.51 10.95
N GLN A 202 7.57 6.62 10.99
CA GLN A 202 8.21 7.18 9.79
C GLN A 202 9.12 6.12 9.15
N GLY A 203 8.97 5.90 7.85
CA GLY A 203 9.70 4.90 7.08
C GLY A 203 9.09 3.50 7.11
N ASP A 204 8.11 3.22 7.96
CA ASP A 204 7.39 1.96 7.93
C ASP A 204 6.46 1.91 6.70
N ALA A 205 6.34 0.72 6.12
CA ALA A 205 5.35 0.43 5.11
C ALA A 205 4.35 -0.60 5.60
N VAL A 206 3.15 -0.57 5.01
CA VAL A 206 2.15 -1.63 5.15
C VAL A 206 1.83 -2.21 3.79
N LEU A 207 2.00 -3.54 3.65
CA LEU A 207 1.49 -4.33 2.55
C LEU A 207 0.08 -4.81 2.93
N PHE A 208 -0.92 -4.57 2.09
CA PHE A 208 -2.32 -4.85 2.44
C PHE A 208 -3.18 -5.29 1.27
N ALA A 209 -4.25 -6.00 1.58
CA ALA A 209 -5.27 -6.40 0.62
C ALA A 209 -6.13 -5.22 0.20
N VAL A 210 -6.23 -4.98 -1.11
CA VAL A 210 -7.04 -3.89 -1.67
C VAL A 210 -8.53 -4.20 -1.60
N HIS A 211 -8.92 -5.46 -1.86
CA HIS A 211 -10.33 -5.84 -2.03
C HIS A 211 -10.68 -7.12 -1.31
N ASN A 212 -10.25 -8.27 -1.80
CA ASN A 212 -10.59 -9.57 -1.23
C ASN A 212 -9.34 -10.32 -0.77
N ARG A 213 -9.51 -11.09 0.30
CA ARG A 213 -8.55 -12.13 0.71
C ARG A 213 -9.27 -13.44 1.04
N PRO A 214 -8.60 -14.60 0.91
CA PRO A 214 -9.16 -15.85 1.39
C PRO A 214 -9.07 -15.96 2.91
N VAL A 215 -10.10 -16.50 3.52
CA VAL A 215 -10.11 -16.93 4.93
C VAL A 215 -10.50 -18.39 5.00
N GLN A 216 -9.79 -19.18 5.80
CA GLN A 216 -10.13 -20.57 6.03
C GLN A 216 -11.37 -20.67 6.93
N GLY A 217 -12.39 -21.30 6.42
CA GLY A 217 -13.58 -21.67 7.18
C GLY A 217 -13.69 -23.16 7.41
N THR A 218 -14.70 -23.61 8.12
CA THR A 218 -14.95 -25.04 8.42
C THR A 218 -15.31 -25.86 7.18
N LYS A 219 -15.87 -25.22 6.15
CA LYS A 219 -16.29 -25.86 4.88
C LYS A 219 -15.36 -25.53 3.71
N GLY A 220 -14.16 -25.02 3.97
CA GLY A 220 -13.20 -24.58 2.96
C GLY A 220 -12.96 -23.06 2.97
N PRO A 221 -12.10 -22.55 2.08
CA PRO A 221 -11.81 -21.13 2.02
C PRO A 221 -13.01 -20.32 1.48
N TYR A 222 -13.20 -19.14 2.03
CA TYR A 222 -14.18 -18.17 1.57
C TYR A 222 -13.57 -16.77 1.46
N ARG A 223 -14.20 -15.87 0.71
CA ARG A 223 -13.72 -14.51 0.50
C ARG A 223 -14.25 -13.58 1.57
N VAL A 224 -13.40 -12.72 2.09
CA VAL A 224 -13.77 -11.56 2.89
C VAL A 224 -13.43 -10.29 2.13
N ASN A 225 -14.24 -9.26 2.31
CA ASN A 225 -14.08 -7.99 1.65
C ASN A 225 -13.33 -7.01 2.57
N LEU A 226 -12.32 -6.34 2.03
CA LEU A 226 -11.55 -5.33 2.74
C LEU A 226 -11.74 -3.95 2.11
N ARG A 227 -11.62 -2.93 2.94
CA ARG A 227 -11.48 -1.52 2.54
C ARG A 227 -10.42 -0.90 3.42
N HIS A 228 -9.73 0.10 2.90
CA HIS A 228 -8.75 0.85 3.65
C HIS A 228 -9.06 2.34 3.62
N GLY A 229 -8.46 3.08 4.54
CA GLY A 229 -8.63 4.52 4.65
C GLY A 229 -7.66 5.12 5.65
N VAL A 230 -7.83 6.41 5.90
CA VAL A 230 -7.02 7.17 6.88
C VAL A 230 -7.99 7.88 7.82
N SER A 231 -7.81 7.68 9.11
CA SER A 231 -8.59 8.38 10.14
C SER A 231 -8.33 9.89 10.08
N ARG A 232 -9.16 10.67 10.75
CA ARG A 232 -9.02 12.13 10.74
C ARG A 232 -7.69 12.56 11.39
N LEU A 233 -6.89 13.35 10.65
CA LEU A 233 -5.77 14.09 11.23
C LEU A 233 -6.28 15.08 12.27
N ARG A 234 -5.68 15.10 13.45
CA ARG A 234 -6.03 16.02 14.53
C ARG A 234 -5.20 17.29 14.47
N SER A 235 -3.94 17.16 14.08
CA SER A 235 -3.00 18.28 13.95
C SER A 235 -1.85 17.94 12.99
N GLY A 236 -1.16 18.97 12.53
CA GLY A 236 0.07 18.84 11.74
C GLY A 236 -0.16 18.51 10.28
N ARG A 237 0.86 17.91 9.65
CA ARG A 237 0.85 17.51 8.23
C ARG A 237 1.41 16.10 8.07
N ARG A 238 0.72 15.27 7.30
CA ARG A 238 1.05 13.87 7.08
C ARG A 238 1.24 13.61 5.58
N HIS A 239 2.38 13.01 5.21
CA HIS A 239 2.63 12.52 3.87
C HIS A 239 2.72 10.99 3.84
N THR A 240 2.22 10.39 2.77
CA THR A 240 2.38 8.96 2.49
C THR A 240 2.63 8.73 1.02
N LEU A 241 3.42 7.70 0.73
CA LEU A 241 3.67 7.19 -0.61
C LEU A 241 2.84 5.93 -0.83
N GLY A 242 1.95 5.93 -1.81
CA GLY A 242 1.21 4.75 -2.24
C GLY A 242 1.90 4.07 -3.42
N ILE A 243 2.11 2.76 -3.32
CA ILE A 243 2.69 1.91 -4.37
C ILE A 243 1.61 0.94 -4.86
N ILE A 244 1.02 1.26 -6.00
CA ILE A 244 0.08 0.42 -6.72
C ILE A 244 0.85 -0.28 -7.85
N PHE A 245 0.65 -1.58 -8.01
CA PHE A 245 1.48 -2.37 -8.92
C PHE A 245 0.99 -2.39 -10.36
N HIS A 246 -0.31 -2.22 -10.61
CA HIS A 246 -0.86 -2.07 -11.96
C HIS A 246 -0.89 -0.60 -12.39
N ASP A 247 -0.87 -0.37 -13.70
CA ASP A 247 -1.13 0.95 -14.27
C ASP A 247 -2.63 1.15 -14.54
N ALA A 248 -3.09 2.41 -14.60
CA ALA A 248 -4.47 2.78 -14.90
C ALA A 248 -4.68 3.09 -16.40
N ARG A 249 -5.93 3.16 -16.82
CA ARG A 249 -6.33 3.65 -18.15
C ARG A 249 -6.14 5.15 -18.32
#